data_bb61a6dea2623d0380e82ac999371a83
#
_entry.id   bb61a6dea2623d0380e82ac999371a83
#
_cell.length_a   1.000
_cell.length_b   1.000
_cell.length_c   1.000
_cell.angle_alpha   90.00
_cell.angle_beta   90.00
_cell.angle_gamma   90.00
#
_symmetry.space_group_name_H-M   'P 1'
#
loop_
_entity.id
_entity.type
_entity.pdbx_description
1 polymer ?
#
loop_
_entity_poly.entity_id
_entity_poly.type
_entity_poly.pdbx_seq_one_letter_code
_entity_poly.pdbx_strand_id
1 'polypeptide(L)'
;AIGCGGSARVYIDKPGRFLQLSLALEQVGGALSVYGGSARSPERMVQLLSALDELRFGCAAPDALRKAAESATPSLAGKLRDLALLQEALDALSAQSGADPAGRLDVLAEQLPGCAWLRSAKFYIDGFTDFTAQERRVIRALLPLADVTVCLTCDDLASGSEVFSLARRTMRALRDAAEEDGVAVEIVSVPRGEDRTPFAFLEENLFGWTDETRDAAGSIRLVRAPGVAAECELAAAEMRRLVRETSCRWRDIAVAVRGFGDYRAALEEACRRAGV
;
A
#
# COMPACT_ATOMS: atom_id res chain seq x y z
N ALA A 1 20.09 5.98 2.89
CA ALA A 1 20.73 6.23 4.19
C ALA A 1 22.26 6.49 4.04
N ILE A 2 22.99 5.59 3.41
CA ILE A 2 24.46 5.72 3.24
C ILE A 2 24.82 6.96 2.41
N GLY A 3 24.09 7.24 1.33
CA GLY A 3 24.30 8.42 0.48
C GLY A 3 23.97 9.76 1.15
N CYS A 4 23.30 9.74 2.28
CA CYS A 4 22.92 10.92 3.08
C CYS A 4 23.74 11.04 4.39
N GLY A 5 24.90 10.40 4.47
CA GLY A 5 25.75 10.44 5.67
C GLY A 5 25.28 9.56 6.83
N GLY A 6 24.24 8.75 6.62
CA GLY A 6 23.76 7.80 7.62
C GLY A 6 24.65 6.57 7.72
N SER A 7 24.82 6.03 8.93
CA SER A 7 25.48 4.75 9.15
C SER A 7 24.66 3.60 8.58
N ALA A 8 25.35 2.55 8.10
CA ALA A 8 24.69 1.31 7.72
C ALA A 8 24.02 0.70 8.98
N ARG A 9 22.69 0.64 9.00
CA ARG A 9 21.96 -0.04 10.06
C ARG A 9 21.74 -1.50 9.65
N VAL A 10 22.00 -2.41 10.55
CA VAL A 10 21.65 -3.81 10.38
C VAL A 10 20.17 -3.94 10.71
N TYR A 11 19.38 -4.33 9.73
CA TYR A 11 17.95 -4.59 9.93
C TYR A 11 17.76 -6.07 10.27
N ILE A 12 16.87 -6.31 11.24
CA ILE A 12 16.49 -7.67 11.62
C ILE A 12 15.54 -8.27 10.55
N ASP A 13 15.54 -9.57 10.46
CA ASP A 13 14.62 -10.33 9.62
C ASP A 13 13.28 -10.60 10.34
N LYS A 14 12.38 -11.30 9.66
CA LYS A 14 11.07 -11.63 10.22
C LYS A 14 11.16 -12.46 11.51
N PRO A 15 11.98 -13.53 11.61
CA PRO A 15 12.24 -14.22 12.87
C PRO A 15 12.78 -13.30 13.98
N GLY A 16 13.72 -12.43 13.66
CA GLY A 16 14.26 -11.46 14.59
C GLY A 16 13.20 -10.50 15.16
N ARG A 17 12.24 -10.07 14.35
CA ARG A 17 11.10 -9.25 14.81
C ARG A 17 10.20 -10.01 15.79
N PHE A 18 9.94 -11.30 15.54
CA PHE A 18 9.19 -12.13 16.48
C PHE A 18 9.92 -12.28 17.80
N LEU A 19 11.25 -12.45 17.77
CA LEU A 19 12.07 -12.53 18.98
C LEU A 19 12.04 -11.20 19.75
N GLN A 20 12.19 -10.06 19.09
CA GLN A 20 12.07 -8.75 19.73
C GLN A 20 10.70 -8.54 20.36
N LEU A 21 9.60 -8.92 19.67
CA LEU A 21 8.26 -8.85 20.25
C LEU A 21 8.12 -9.75 21.48
N SER A 22 8.68 -10.97 21.44
CA SER A 22 8.66 -11.88 22.61
C SER A 22 9.40 -11.25 23.79
N LEU A 23 10.56 -10.66 23.57
CA LEU A 23 11.32 -9.97 24.62
C LEU A 23 10.59 -8.74 25.14
N ALA A 24 9.96 -7.94 24.25
CA ALA A 24 9.13 -6.82 24.67
C ALA A 24 7.96 -7.25 25.57
N LEU A 25 7.25 -8.30 25.16
CA LEU A 25 6.15 -8.89 25.95
C LEU A 25 6.63 -9.44 27.30
N GLU A 26 7.86 -9.94 27.40
CA GLU A 26 8.43 -10.39 28.67
C GLU A 26 8.79 -9.19 29.56
N GLN A 27 9.37 -8.14 29.01
CA GLN A 27 9.76 -6.95 29.75
C GLN A 27 8.58 -6.15 30.31
N VAL A 28 7.53 -5.96 29.49
CA VAL A 28 6.39 -5.11 29.89
C VAL A 28 5.13 -5.89 30.23
N GLY A 29 5.16 -7.25 30.17
CA GLY A 29 3.98 -8.11 30.31
C GLY A 29 3.19 -7.89 31.60
N GLY A 30 3.85 -7.57 32.70
CA GLY A 30 3.21 -7.25 33.99
C GLY A 30 2.44 -5.93 34.01
N ALA A 31 2.73 -5.02 33.07
CA ALA A 31 2.06 -3.72 32.92
C ALA A 31 0.94 -3.75 31.86
N LEU A 32 0.85 -4.82 31.07
CA LEU A 32 -0.16 -4.97 30.02
C LEU A 32 -1.50 -5.41 30.61
N SER A 33 -2.55 -4.70 30.25
CA SER A 33 -3.92 -4.97 30.72
C SER A 33 -4.68 -5.99 29.88
N VAL A 34 -4.42 -6.03 28.58
CA VAL A 34 -5.14 -6.84 27.58
C VAL A 34 -4.24 -7.93 27.00
N TYR A 35 -3.01 -7.60 26.62
CA TYR A 35 -2.10 -8.50 25.91
C TYR A 35 -1.13 -9.28 26.81
N GLY A 36 -1.09 -9.01 28.12
CA GLY A 36 -0.11 -9.61 29.05
C GLY A 36 -0.19 -11.12 29.23
N GLY A 37 -1.39 -11.70 29.25
CA GLY A 37 -1.58 -13.13 29.55
C GLY A 37 -1.70 -14.05 28.34
N SER A 38 -2.03 -13.56 27.18
CA SER A 38 -2.49 -14.38 26.04
C SER A 38 -1.69 -14.23 24.75
N ALA A 39 -0.70 -13.35 24.74
CA ALA A 39 0.03 -12.98 23.52
C ALA A 39 1.09 -14.00 23.05
N ARG A 40 1.25 -15.13 23.74
CA ARG A 40 2.32 -16.10 23.46
C ARG A 40 1.99 -17.12 22.36
N SER A 41 0.76 -17.15 21.81
CA SER A 41 0.49 -18.03 20.68
C SER A 41 1.04 -17.41 19.38
N PRO A 42 1.58 -18.20 18.45
CA PRO A 42 2.14 -17.70 17.19
C PRO A 42 1.17 -16.82 16.40
N GLU A 43 -0.09 -17.21 16.35
CA GLU A 43 -1.13 -16.50 15.60
C GLU A 43 -1.38 -15.09 16.18
N ARG A 44 -1.43 -14.98 17.51
CA ARG A 44 -1.61 -13.70 18.21
C ARG A 44 -0.39 -12.81 18.07
N MET A 45 0.81 -13.38 18.09
CA MET A 45 2.03 -12.63 17.83
C MET A 45 2.06 -12.06 16.42
N VAL A 46 1.59 -12.81 15.41
CA VAL A 46 1.44 -12.29 14.03
C VAL A 46 0.47 -11.13 13.99
N GLN A 47 -0.70 -11.28 14.63
CA GLN A 47 -1.72 -10.21 14.67
C GLN A 47 -1.20 -8.97 15.40
N LEU A 48 -0.48 -9.15 16.50
CA LEU A 48 0.08 -8.04 17.27
C LEU A 48 1.17 -7.29 16.51
N LEU A 49 2.08 -8.02 15.84
CA LEU A 49 3.06 -7.41 14.94
C LEU A 49 2.39 -6.63 13.81
N SER A 50 1.35 -7.22 13.19
CA SER A 50 0.61 -6.53 12.13
C SER A 50 -0.03 -5.23 12.63
N ALA A 51 -0.65 -5.25 13.81
CA ALA A 51 -1.23 -4.05 14.41
C ALA A 51 -0.16 -2.97 14.74
N LEU A 52 0.99 -3.39 15.25
CA LEU A 52 2.11 -2.47 15.52
C LEU A 52 2.70 -1.90 14.22
N ASP A 53 2.77 -2.70 13.14
CA ASP A 53 3.18 -2.23 11.83
C ASP A 53 2.20 -1.21 11.25
N GLU A 54 0.89 -1.46 11.34
CA GLU A 54 -0.14 -0.51 10.89
C GLU A 54 -0.04 0.83 11.63
N LEU A 55 0.16 0.80 12.95
CA LEU A 55 0.37 2.01 13.75
C LEU A 55 1.63 2.74 13.32
N ARG A 56 2.72 2.03 13.08
CA ARG A 56 3.98 2.62 12.63
C ARG A 56 3.87 3.21 11.23
N PHE A 57 3.26 2.51 10.28
CA PHE A 57 3.00 3.02 8.93
C PHE A 57 2.05 4.23 8.94
N GLY A 58 1.15 4.28 9.93
CA GLY A 58 0.30 5.43 10.22
C GLY A 58 1.00 6.57 10.97
N CYS A 59 2.28 6.45 11.32
CA CYS A 59 3.02 7.39 12.17
C CYS A 59 2.33 7.67 13.52
N ALA A 60 1.60 6.69 14.05
CA ALA A 60 0.95 6.79 15.36
C ALA A 60 1.98 6.61 16.49
N ALA A 61 2.44 7.69 17.05
CA ALA A 61 3.39 7.68 18.17
C ALA A 61 2.72 7.16 19.46
N PRO A 62 3.49 6.59 20.42
CA PRO A 62 2.96 6.09 21.70
C PRO A 62 2.10 7.11 22.46
N ASP A 63 2.51 8.38 22.49
CA ASP A 63 1.75 9.45 23.15
C ASP A 63 0.41 9.74 22.47
N ALA A 64 0.34 9.65 21.14
CA ALA A 64 -0.91 9.78 20.40
C ALA A 64 -1.88 8.65 20.75
N LEU A 65 -1.37 7.42 20.93
CA LEU A 65 -2.18 6.27 21.36
C LEU A 65 -2.70 6.45 22.79
N ARG A 66 -1.88 6.96 23.71
CA ARG A 66 -2.30 7.27 25.08
C ARG A 66 -3.39 8.33 25.09
N LYS A 67 -3.21 9.40 24.33
CA LYS A 67 -4.21 10.47 24.20
C LYS A 67 -5.53 9.95 23.61
N ALA A 68 -5.48 9.12 22.57
CA ALA A 68 -6.66 8.49 21.99
C ALA A 68 -7.37 7.55 23.00
N ALA A 69 -6.62 6.92 23.91
CA ALA A 69 -7.17 6.08 24.95
C ALA A 69 -8.02 6.84 25.99
N GLU A 70 -7.82 8.15 26.15
CA GLU A 70 -8.58 8.97 27.10
C GLU A 70 -10.06 9.13 26.69
N SER A 71 -10.34 9.15 25.39
CA SER A 71 -11.68 9.28 24.82
C SER A 71 -12.28 7.96 24.32
N ALA A 72 -11.55 6.86 24.42
CA ALA A 72 -11.95 5.56 23.92
C ALA A 72 -12.82 4.78 24.93
N THR A 73 -13.57 3.79 24.46
CA THR A 73 -14.25 2.84 25.34
C THR A 73 -13.23 2.09 26.23
N PRO A 74 -13.59 1.62 27.43
CA PRO A 74 -12.64 0.96 28.34
C PRO A 74 -11.83 -0.17 27.71
N SER A 75 -12.47 -1.01 26.87
CA SER A 75 -11.81 -2.10 26.17
C SER A 75 -10.80 -1.62 25.13
N LEU A 76 -11.13 -0.59 24.35
CA LEU A 76 -10.24 0.01 23.36
C LEU A 76 -9.11 0.80 24.06
N ALA A 77 -9.42 1.52 25.13
CA ALA A 77 -8.43 2.27 25.91
C ALA A 77 -7.33 1.36 26.46
N GLY A 78 -7.68 0.19 27.00
CA GLY A 78 -6.71 -0.82 27.43
C GLY A 78 -5.79 -1.28 26.29
N LYS A 79 -6.36 -1.61 25.15
CA LYS A 79 -5.57 -2.02 23.96
C LYS A 79 -4.61 -0.95 23.48
N LEU A 80 -5.08 0.31 23.40
CA LEU A 80 -4.26 1.44 22.95
C LEU A 80 -3.08 1.71 23.90
N ARG A 81 -3.29 1.62 25.23
CA ARG A 81 -2.21 1.77 26.21
C ARG A 81 -1.20 0.64 26.12
N ASP A 82 -1.66 -0.58 25.98
CA ASP A 82 -0.80 -1.77 25.82
C ASP A 82 0.05 -1.65 24.54
N LEU A 83 -0.56 -1.24 23.41
CA LEU A 83 0.15 -1.05 22.13
C LEU A 83 1.18 0.07 22.24
N ALA A 84 0.89 1.16 22.96
CA ALA A 84 1.86 2.22 23.23
C ALA A 84 3.08 1.71 24.01
N LEU A 85 2.87 0.93 25.06
CA LEU A 85 3.94 0.31 25.85
C LEU A 85 4.78 -0.66 25.04
N LEU A 86 4.14 -1.49 24.22
CA LEU A 86 4.84 -2.45 23.35
C LEU A 86 5.66 -1.73 22.27
N GLN A 87 5.14 -0.64 21.71
CA GLN A 87 5.86 0.15 20.72
C GLN A 87 7.14 0.76 21.33
N GLU A 88 7.07 1.32 22.53
CA GLU A 88 8.23 1.86 23.26
C GLU A 88 9.26 0.77 23.59
N ALA A 89 8.81 -0.39 24.05
CA ALA A 89 9.69 -1.50 24.36
C ALA A 89 10.41 -2.01 23.09
N LEU A 90 9.70 -2.12 21.96
CA LEU A 90 10.29 -2.50 20.67
C LEU A 90 11.29 -1.47 20.17
N ASP A 91 11.02 -0.18 20.32
CA ASP A 91 11.93 0.88 19.92
C ASP A 91 13.23 0.85 20.77
N ALA A 92 13.11 0.61 22.07
CA ALA A 92 14.25 0.44 22.96
C ALA A 92 15.10 -0.80 22.59
N LEU A 93 14.47 -1.94 22.27
CA LEU A 93 15.15 -3.14 21.81
C LEU A 93 15.81 -2.95 20.44
N SER A 94 15.14 -2.27 19.53
CA SER A 94 15.68 -1.96 18.19
C SER A 94 16.90 -1.06 18.23
N ALA A 95 17.00 -0.19 19.22
CA ALA A 95 18.20 0.62 19.45
C ALA A 95 19.42 -0.20 19.87
N GLN A 96 19.23 -1.37 20.50
CA GLN A 96 20.27 -2.20 21.08
C GLN A 96 20.67 -3.39 20.19
N SER A 97 19.72 -4.04 19.54
CA SER A 97 19.93 -5.35 18.94
C SER A 97 19.71 -5.43 17.41
N GLY A 98 19.42 -4.32 16.77
CA GLY A 98 19.17 -4.24 15.33
C GLY A 98 17.86 -3.57 14.99
N ALA A 99 17.87 -2.75 13.96
CA ALA A 99 16.76 -1.89 13.59
C ALA A 99 15.57 -2.68 13.01
N ASP A 100 14.36 -2.30 13.40
CA ASP A 100 13.14 -2.80 12.78
C ASP A 100 13.00 -2.23 11.35
N PRO A 101 12.87 -3.07 10.32
CA PRO A 101 12.67 -2.62 8.95
C PRO A 101 11.40 -1.78 8.75
N ALA A 102 10.38 -1.93 9.59
CA ALA A 102 9.16 -1.11 9.53
C ALA A 102 9.42 0.39 9.82
N GLY A 103 10.51 0.73 10.54
CA GLY A 103 10.90 2.12 10.81
C GLY A 103 11.86 2.74 9.79
N ARG A 104 12.22 2.04 8.70
CA ARG A 104 13.26 2.51 7.77
C ARG A 104 12.90 3.81 7.03
N LEU A 105 11.63 4.05 6.75
CA LEU A 105 11.17 5.27 6.08
C LEU A 105 11.22 6.48 7.01
N ASP A 106 10.97 6.30 8.32
CA ASP A 106 11.12 7.37 9.30
C ASP A 106 12.57 7.84 9.37
N VAL A 107 13.50 6.87 9.46
CA VAL A 107 14.95 7.16 9.45
C VAL A 107 15.37 7.84 8.15
N LEU A 108 14.80 7.42 7.01
CA LEU A 108 15.07 8.06 5.72
C LEU A 108 14.61 9.51 5.75
N ALA A 109 13.37 9.78 6.14
CA ALA A 109 12.83 11.15 6.21
C ALA A 109 13.66 12.08 7.08
N GLU A 110 14.19 11.57 8.21
CA GLU A 110 15.06 12.33 9.11
C GLU A 110 16.45 12.64 8.52
N GLN A 111 16.95 11.78 7.64
CA GLN A 111 18.28 11.92 7.05
C GLN A 111 18.30 12.74 5.75
N LEU A 112 17.18 12.84 5.05
CA LEU A 112 17.08 13.57 3.77
C LEU A 112 17.61 15.00 3.84
N PRO A 113 17.34 15.82 4.88
CA PRO A 113 17.86 17.19 4.95
C PRO A 113 19.40 17.29 4.91
N GLY A 114 20.11 16.25 5.33
CA GLY A 114 21.57 16.16 5.28
C GLY A 114 22.16 15.79 3.91
N CYS A 115 21.30 15.48 2.92
CA CYS A 115 21.75 14.99 1.62
C CYS A 115 21.97 16.13 0.60
N ALA A 116 23.18 16.62 0.47
CA ALA A 116 23.49 17.75 -0.43
C ALA A 116 23.13 17.49 -1.91
N TRP A 117 23.25 16.26 -2.39
CA TRP A 117 22.98 15.91 -3.79
C TRP A 117 21.49 16.01 -4.18
N LEU A 118 20.57 16.02 -3.22
CA LEU A 118 19.14 16.12 -3.47
C LEU A 118 18.75 17.41 -4.20
N ARG A 119 19.48 18.50 -3.98
CA ARG A 119 19.21 19.80 -4.60
C ARG A 119 19.31 19.79 -6.12
N SER A 120 20.00 18.83 -6.70
CA SER A 120 20.13 18.63 -8.15
C SER A 120 19.32 17.42 -8.65
N ALA A 121 18.62 16.73 -7.77
CA ALA A 121 17.89 15.51 -8.11
C ALA A 121 16.45 15.84 -8.55
N LYS A 122 15.96 15.02 -9.48
CA LYS A 122 14.55 14.97 -9.86
C LYS A 122 13.97 13.64 -9.47
N PHE A 123 12.85 13.67 -8.77
CA PHE A 123 12.14 12.47 -8.34
C PHE A 123 10.83 12.34 -9.10
N TYR A 124 10.60 11.16 -9.64
CA TYR A 124 9.35 10.77 -10.28
C TYR A 124 8.75 9.62 -9.49
N ILE A 125 7.56 9.85 -8.93
CA ILE A 125 6.81 8.88 -8.11
C ILE A 125 5.56 8.53 -8.89
N ASP A 126 5.47 7.29 -9.35
CA ASP A 126 4.39 6.82 -10.21
C ASP A 126 3.88 5.45 -9.76
N GLY A 127 2.65 5.09 -10.18
CA GLY A 127 2.04 3.80 -9.87
C GLY A 127 1.38 3.70 -8.48
N PHE A 128 1.17 4.82 -7.80
CA PHE A 128 0.49 4.89 -6.50
C PHE A 128 -0.92 5.46 -6.65
N THR A 129 -1.83 4.98 -5.81
CA THR A 129 -3.17 5.57 -5.62
C THR A 129 -3.27 6.34 -4.31
N ASP A 130 -2.50 5.93 -3.32
CA ASP A 130 -2.36 6.58 -2.00
C ASP A 130 -0.97 6.28 -1.43
N PHE A 131 -0.63 6.97 -0.36
CA PHE A 131 0.60 6.80 0.39
C PHE A 131 0.29 6.58 1.86
N THR A 132 1.05 5.70 2.51
CA THR A 132 1.06 5.60 3.96
C THR A 132 1.54 6.91 4.60
N ALA A 133 1.29 7.11 5.87
CA ALA A 133 1.76 8.31 6.56
C ALA A 133 3.30 8.42 6.55
N GLN A 134 4.02 7.28 6.65
CA GLN A 134 5.47 7.25 6.52
C GLN A 134 5.95 7.67 5.12
N GLU A 135 5.31 7.18 4.05
CA GLU A 135 5.64 7.56 2.69
C GLU A 135 5.37 9.05 2.45
N ARG A 136 4.24 9.56 2.92
CA ARG A 136 3.94 11.01 2.88
C ARG A 136 4.98 11.83 3.64
N ARG A 137 5.47 11.34 4.79
CA ARG A 137 6.54 11.99 5.54
C ARG A 137 7.84 12.08 4.74
N VAL A 138 8.20 11.00 4.03
CA VAL A 138 9.37 11.01 3.13
C VAL A 138 9.16 11.98 1.97
N ILE A 139 8.00 11.94 1.31
CA ILE A 139 7.68 12.87 0.21
C ILE A 139 7.77 14.32 0.71
N ARG A 140 7.12 14.64 1.83
CA ARG A 140 7.16 15.97 2.44
C ARG A 140 8.59 16.44 2.74
N ALA A 141 9.45 15.55 3.25
CA ALA A 141 10.86 15.86 3.48
C ALA A 141 11.65 16.10 2.19
N LEU A 142 11.23 15.55 1.05
CA LEU A 142 11.85 15.78 -0.26
C LEU A 142 11.43 17.11 -0.90
N LEU A 143 10.19 17.56 -0.67
CA LEU A 143 9.62 18.74 -1.34
C LEU A 143 10.51 20.00 -1.30
N PRO A 144 11.09 20.41 -0.15
CA PRO A 144 11.96 21.58 -0.09
C PRO A 144 13.38 21.33 -0.61
N LEU A 145 13.75 20.07 -0.91
CA LEU A 145 15.12 19.67 -1.20
C LEU A 145 15.35 19.30 -2.67
N ALA A 146 14.32 18.95 -3.40
CA ALA A 146 14.41 18.37 -4.74
C ALA A 146 13.22 18.77 -5.62
N ASP A 147 13.36 18.58 -6.92
CA ASP A 147 12.24 18.63 -7.86
C ASP A 147 11.47 17.30 -7.81
N VAL A 148 10.22 17.34 -7.35
CA VAL A 148 9.42 16.12 -7.11
C VAL A 148 8.16 16.14 -7.97
N THR A 149 8.02 15.16 -8.83
CA THR A 149 6.82 14.90 -9.65
C THR A 149 6.11 13.66 -9.14
N VAL A 150 4.83 13.79 -8.78
CA VAL A 150 3.98 12.66 -8.38
C VAL A 150 2.90 12.44 -9.43
N CYS A 151 2.86 11.25 -10.03
CA CYS A 151 1.86 10.86 -11.00
C CYS A 151 0.73 10.08 -10.30
N LEU A 152 -0.50 10.54 -10.44
CA LEU A 152 -1.68 9.89 -9.89
C LEU A 152 -2.74 9.73 -10.99
N THR A 153 -3.36 8.55 -11.05
CA THR A 153 -4.53 8.34 -11.90
C THR A 153 -5.75 8.91 -11.22
N CYS A 154 -6.33 9.94 -11.81
CA CYS A 154 -7.46 10.67 -11.26
C CYS A 154 -8.35 11.16 -12.41
N ASP A 155 -9.61 11.40 -12.09
CA ASP A 155 -10.56 12.15 -12.92
C ASP A 155 -10.51 13.66 -12.60
N ASP A 156 -11.64 14.36 -12.70
CA ASP A 156 -11.73 15.76 -12.32
C ASP A 156 -11.44 15.96 -10.81
N LEU A 157 -10.63 16.96 -10.49
CA LEU A 157 -10.25 17.33 -9.12
C LEU A 157 -11.39 17.91 -8.29
N ALA A 158 -12.33 18.59 -8.92
CA ALA A 158 -13.42 19.29 -8.27
C ALA A 158 -14.62 18.38 -8.03
N SER A 159 -14.98 17.62 -9.05
CA SER A 159 -16.13 16.70 -9.02
C SER A 159 -15.80 15.46 -9.82
N GLY A 160 -15.99 14.30 -9.28
CA GLY A 160 -15.66 13.11 -10.04
C GLY A 160 -16.21 11.85 -9.39
N SER A 161 -15.97 10.73 -10.06
CA SER A 161 -16.41 9.42 -9.61
C SER A 161 -15.84 9.08 -8.23
N GLU A 162 -16.64 8.41 -7.39
CA GLU A 162 -16.21 7.91 -6.08
C GLU A 162 -14.99 6.98 -6.20
N VAL A 163 -14.83 6.30 -7.33
CA VAL A 163 -13.68 5.43 -7.64
C VAL A 163 -12.35 6.14 -7.46
N PHE A 164 -12.25 7.42 -7.84
CA PHE A 164 -11.03 8.22 -7.71
C PHE A 164 -10.97 9.08 -6.44
N SER A 165 -11.91 8.91 -5.52
CA SER A 165 -11.96 9.70 -4.27
C SER A 165 -10.66 9.58 -3.45
N LEU A 166 -10.01 8.42 -3.46
CA LEU A 166 -8.75 8.19 -2.77
C LEU A 166 -7.60 8.99 -3.42
N ALA A 167 -7.45 8.91 -4.75
CA ALA A 167 -6.43 9.66 -5.48
C ALA A 167 -6.62 11.17 -5.33
N ARG A 168 -7.87 11.67 -5.38
CA ARG A 168 -8.18 13.09 -5.11
C ARG A 168 -7.79 13.52 -3.71
N ARG A 169 -8.06 12.69 -2.68
CA ARG A 169 -7.62 12.98 -1.30
C ARG A 169 -6.11 13.02 -1.18
N THR A 170 -5.43 12.07 -1.79
CA THR A 170 -3.97 12.00 -1.82
C THR A 170 -3.37 13.26 -2.46
N MET A 171 -3.90 13.68 -3.61
CA MET A 171 -3.43 14.87 -4.31
C MET A 171 -3.63 16.15 -3.47
N ARG A 172 -4.81 16.32 -2.85
CA ARG A 172 -5.07 17.44 -1.94
C ARG A 172 -4.11 17.45 -0.77
N ALA A 173 -3.91 16.30 -0.12
CA ALA A 173 -2.99 16.19 1.02
C ALA A 173 -1.53 16.51 0.66
N LEU A 174 -1.08 16.11 -0.53
CA LEU A 174 0.27 16.45 -1.02
C LEU A 174 0.39 17.94 -1.34
N ARG A 175 -0.62 18.52 -2.01
CA ARG A 175 -0.66 19.95 -2.29
C ARG A 175 -0.65 20.76 -0.99
N ASP A 176 -1.55 20.45 -0.08
CA ASP A 176 -1.67 21.17 1.20
C ASP A 176 -0.37 21.10 2.00
N ALA A 177 0.30 19.93 2.02
CA ALA A 177 1.60 19.78 2.67
C ALA A 177 2.70 20.61 2.00
N ALA A 178 2.71 20.73 0.67
CA ALA A 178 3.68 21.56 -0.06
C ALA A 178 3.42 23.05 0.20
N GLU A 179 2.15 23.49 0.18
CA GLU A 179 1.75 24.87 0.47
C GLU A 179 2.14 25.26 1.92
N GLU A 180 1.91 24.39 2.90
CA GLU A 180 2.33 24.58 4.31
C GLU A 180 3.84 24.78 4.43
N ASP A 181 4.64 24.07 3.62
CA ASP A 181 6.09 24.15 3.61
C ASP A 181 6.62 25.26 2.66
N GLY A 182 5.74 26.07 2.07
CA GLY A 182 6.09 27.17 1.17
C GLY A 182 6.65 26.72 -0.19
N VAL A 183 6.37 25.49 -0.62
CA VAL A 183 6.82 24.94 -1.88
C VAL A 183 5.77 25.18 -2.96
N ALA A 184 6.19 25.72 -4.11
CA ALA A 184 5.30 25.97 -5.24
C ALA A 184 4.81 24.63 -5.84
N VAL A 185 3.51 24.56 -6.15
CA VAL A 185 2.87 23.37 -6.71
C VAL A 185 2.29 23.71 -8.08
N GLU A 186 2.61 22.89 -9.07
CA GLU A 186 1.97 22.88 -10.37
C GLU A 186 1.18 21.58 -10.54
N ILE A 187 -0.09 21.68 -10.95
CA ILE A 187 -0.91 20.51 -11.28
C ILE A 187 -1.07 20.46 -12.79
N VAL A 188 -0.51 19.42 -13.38
CA VAL A 188 -0.58 19.18 -14.82
C VAL A 188 -1.56 18.03 -15.08
N SER A 189 -2.62 18.33 -15.82
CA SER A 189 -3.51 17.29 -16.31
C SER A 189 -2.98 16.73 -17.62
N VAL A 190 -2.72 15.44 -17.65
CA VAL A 190 -2.36 14.73 -18.88
C VAL A 190 -3.64 14.08 -19.41
N PRO A 191 -4.28 14.65 -20.43
CA PRO A 191 -5.50 14.10 -20.95
C PRO A 191 -5.23 12.74 -21.58
N ARG A 192 -6.17 11.83 -21.41
CA ARG A 192 -6.19 10.58 -22.16
C ARG A 192 -6.27 10.89 -23.65
N GLY A 193 -5.47 10.20 -24.46
CA GLY A 193 -5.61 10.25 -25.91
C GLY A 193 -7.01 9.84 -26.38
N GLU A 194 -7.44 10.31 -27.55
CA GLU A 194 -8.71 9.89 -28.15
C GLU A 194 -8.71 8.38 -28.39
N ASP A 195 -9.27 7.64 -27.46
CA ASP A 195 -9.52 6.21 -27.62
C ASP A 195 -10.99 6.02 -28.00
N ARG A 196 -11.21 5.50 -29.20
CA ARG A 196 -12.56 5.20 -29.74
C ARG A 196 -12.94 3.72 -29.62
N THR A 197 -12.17 2.95 -28.87
CA THR A 197 -12.48 1.54 -28.66
C THR A 197 -13.72 1.36 -27.79
N PRO A 198 -14.38 0.20 -27.83
CA PRO A 198 -15.45 -0.13 -26.88
C PRO A 198 -15.01 -0.05 -25.41
N PHE A 199 -13.71 -0.20 -25.14
CA PHE A 199 -13.16 -0.07 -23.79
C PHE A 199 -13.19 1.36 -23.26
N ALA A 200 -12.98 2.38 -24.10
CA ALA A 200 -13.11 3.77 -23.69
C ALA A 200 -14.53 4.09 -23.21
N PHE A 201 -15.54 3.63 -23.96
CA PHE A 201 -16.93 3.79 -23.53
C PHE A 201 -17.23 3.05 -22.21
N LEU A 202 -16.72 1.82 -22.06
CA LEU A 202 -16.89 1.05 -20.85
C LEU A 202 -16.23 1.76 -19.64
N GLU A 203 -15.01 2.26 -19.82
CA GLU A 203 -14.29 2.98 -18.75
C GLU A 203 -15.01 4.26 -18.33
N GLU A 204 -15.50 5.04 -19.28
CA GLU A 204 -16.23 6.29 -19.01
C GLU A 204 -17.55 6.05 -18.26
N ASN A 205 -18.20 4.91 -18.51
CA ASN A 205 -19.57 4.66 -18.08
C ASN A 205 -19.71 3.53 -17.04
N LEU A 206 -18.68 2.73 -16.78
CA LEU A 206 -18.75 1.54 -15.90
C LEU A 206 -19.23 1.89 -14.47
N PHE A 207 -18.86 3.04 -13.96
CA PHE A 207 -19.23 3.54 -12.63
C PHE A 207 -20.15 4.76 -12.69
N GLY A 208 -20.64 5.08 -13.89
CA GLY A 208 -21.67 6.10 -14.13
C GLY A 208 -23.04 5.45 -14.36
N TRP A 209 -24.09 6.26 -14.25
CA TRP A 209 -25.42 5.84 -14.62
C TRP A 209 -25.71 6.37 -16.02
N THR A 210 -25.66 5.47 -17.01
CA THR A 210 -26.05 5.81 -18.38
C THR A 210 -26.94 4.71 -18.95
N ASP A 211 -27.94 5.11 -19.72
CA ASP A 211 -28.78 4.20 -20.52
C ASP A 211 -28.22 4.01 -21.94
N GLU A 212 -27.08 4.66 -22.25
CA GLU A 212 -26.43 4.50 -23.53
C GLU A 212 -25.81 3.11 -23.67
N THR A 213 -25.98 2.54 -24.85
CA THR A 213 -25.40 1.25 -25.20
C THR A 213 -24.52 1.38 -26.44
N ARG A 214 -23.41 0.64 -26.47
CA ARG A 214 -22.52 0.55 -27.64
C ARG A 214 -22.24 -0.91 -27.97
N ASP A 215 -22.13 -1.20 -29.26
CA ASP A 215 -21.71 -2.52 -29.73
C ASP A 215 -20.21 -2.71 -29.38
N ALA A 216 -19.91 -3.75 -28.66
CA ALA A 216 -18.54 -4.13 -28.31
C ALA A 216 -17.78 -4.80 -29.47
N ALA A 217 -18.43 -5.06 -30.62
CA ALA A 217 -17.85 -5.72 -31.79
C ALA A 217 -17.06 -7.00 -31.44
N GLY A 218 -17.53 -7.74 -30.44
CA GLY A 218 -16.88 -8.97 -29.97
C GLY A 218 -15.63 -8.77 -29.09
N SER A 219 -15.25 -7.52 -28.80
CA SER A 219 -14.09 -7.21 -27.96
C SER A 219 -14.31 -7.53 -26.48
N ILE A 220 -15.57 -7.58 -26.03
CA ILE A 220 -15.97 -7.87 -24.66
C ILE A 220 -16.86 -9.11 -24.67
N ARG A 221 -16.49 -10.08 -23.83
CA ARG A 221 -17.28 -11.31 -23.63
C ARG A 221 -17.56 -11.52 -22.16
N LEU A 222 -18.83 -11.70 -21.82
CA LEU A 222 -19.25 -12.10 -20.50
C LEU A 222 -19.56 -13.59 -20.51
N VAL A 223 -18.93 -14.33 -19.61
CA VAL A 223 -19.12 -15.78 -19.51
C VAL A 223 -19.49 -16.13 -18.07
N ARG A 224 -20.45 -17.03 -17.92
CA ARG A 224 -20.82 -17.60 -16.63
C ARG A 224 -20.35 -19.05 -16.58
N ALA A 225 -19.55 -19.38 -15.57
CA ALA A 225 -19.09 -20.74 -15.30
C ALA A 225 -19.73 -21.29 -14.02
N PRO A 226 -19.83 -22.61 -13.87
CA PRO A 226 -20.44 -23.24 -12.69
C PRO A 226 -19.57 -23.17 -11.43
N GLY A 227 -18.32 -22.76 -11.52
CA GLY A 227 -17.41 -22.61 -10.37
C GLY A 227 -15.98 -22.26 -10.78
N VAL A 228 -15.13 -22.01 -9.78
CA VAL A 228 -13.74 -21.51 -9.93
C VAL A 228 -12.90 -22.37 -10.88
N ALA A 229 -13.00 -23.69 -10.79
CA ALA A 229 -12.24 -24.59 -11.67
C ALA A 229 -12.61 -24.39 -13.16
N ALA A 230 -13.91 -24.31 -13.46
CA ALA A 230 -14.39 -24.10 -14.82
C ALA A 230 -14.06 -22.68 -15.32
N GLU A 231 -14.08 -21.65 -14.46
CA GLU A 231 -13.59 -20.31 -14.79
C GLU A 231 -12.12 -20.33 -15.19
N CYS A 232 -11.29 -21.03 -14.42
CA CYS A 232 -9.86 -21.15 -14.70
C CYS A 232 -9.57 -21.93 -15.98
N GLU A 233 -10.31 -23.04 -16.24
CA GLU A 233 -10.18 -23.81 -17.47
C GLU A 233 -10.57 -22.98 -18.70
N LEU A 234 -11.64 -22.21 -18.59
CA LEU A 234 -12.06 -21.29 -19.65
C LEU A 234 -11.01 -20.20 -19.91
N ALA A 235 -10.49 -19.59 -18.85
CA ALA A 235 -9.45 -18.57 -18.96
C ALA A 235 -8.18 -19.13 -19.63
N ALA A 236 -7.73 -20.32 -19.22
CA ALA A 236 -6.55 -20.97 -19.80
C ALA A 236 -6.78 -21.35 -21.29
N ALA A 237 -7.97 -21.85 -21.63
CA ALA A 237 -8.33 -22.13 -23.00
C ALA A 237 -8.34 -20.87 -23.89
N GLU A 238 -8.89 -19.77 -23.36
CA GLU A 238 -8.95 -18.50 -24.07
C GLU A 238 -7.56 -17.87 -24.26
N MET A 239 -6.72 -17.90 -23.24
CA MET A 239 -5.32 -17.48 -23.35
C MET A 239 -4.59 -18.23 -24.47
N ARG A 240 -4.74 -19.55 -24.48
CA ARG A 240 -4.14 -20.40 -25.54
C ARG A 240 -4.70 -20.07 -26.91
N ARG A 241 -6.01 -19.84 -27.01
CA ARG A 241 -6.67 -19.45 -28.27
C ARG A 241 -6.11 -18.13 -28.79
N LEU A 242 -6.04 -17.10 -27.94
CA LEU A 242 -5.51 -15.78 -28.31
C LEU A 242 -4.08 -15.86 -28.86
N VAL A 243 -3.19 -16.59 -28.19
CA VAL A 243 -1.79 -16.72 -28.65
C VAL A 243 -1.68 -17.52 -29.94
N ARG A 244 -2.58 -18.49 -30.20
CA ARG A 244 -2.53 -19.32 -31.42
C ARG A 244 -3.20 -18.66 -32.62
N GLU A 245 -4.28 -17.94 -32.41
CA GLU A 245 -5.14 -17.43 -33.47
C GLU A 245 -4.92 -15.95 -33.77
N THR A 246 -4.20 -15.23 -32.88
CA THR A 246 -3.92 -13.82 -33.06
C THR A 246 -2.41 -13.52 -32.91
N SER A 247 -2.01 -12.26 -33.07
CA SER A 247 -0.63 -11.81 -32.81
C SER A 247 -0.30 -11.61 -31.32
N CYS A 248 -1.21 -11.99 -30.42
CA CYS A 248 -1.07 -11.83 -28.98
C CYS A 248 0.02 -12.75 -28.42
N ARG A 249 0.87 -12.23 -27.57
CA ARG A 249 1.90 -13.00 -26.86
C ARG A 249 1.45 -13.25 -25.44
N TRP A 250 1.98 -14.28 -24.81
CA TRP A 250 1.70 -14.59 -23.40
C TRP A 250 1.84 -13.37 -22.48
N ARG A 251 2.85 -12.56 -22.69
CA ARG A 251 3.11 -11.34 -21.89
C ARG A 251 2.11 -10.20 -22.12
N ASP A 252 1.29 -10.30 -23.16
CA ASP A 252 0.29 -9.29 -23.48
C ASP A 252 -1.08 -9.64 -22.84
N ILE A 253 -1.15 -10.75 -22.08
CA ILE A 253 -2.35 -11.27 -21.44
C ILE A 253 -2.19 -11.12 -19.91
N ALA A 254 -3.23 -10.59 -19.26
CA ALA A 254 -3.33 -10.55 -17.81
C ALA A 254 -4.62 -11.22 -17.34
N VAL A 255 -4.55 -11.94 -16.23
CA VAL A 255 -5.72 -12.50 -15.54
C VAL A 255 -5.87 -11.77 -14.21
N ALA A 256 -6.97 -11.07 -14.05
CA ALA A 256 -7.27 -10.35 -12.81
C ALA A 256 -8.33 -11.11 -12.01
N VAL A 257 -8.08 -11.32 -10.73
CA VAL A 257 -9.01 -11.97 -9.79
C VAL A 257 -9.08 -11.17 -8.49
N ARG A 258 -10.22 -11.19 -7.83
CA ARG A 258 -10.40 -10.43 -6.58
C ARG A 258 -9.59 -11.00 -5.40
N GLY A 259 -9.50 -12.32 -5.31
CA GLY A 259 -8.75 -13.03 -4.28
C GLY A 259 -7.89 -14.13 -4.90
N PHE A 260 -6.60 -13.86 -5.14
CA PHE A 260 -5.72 -14.79 -5.82
C PHE A 260 -5.56 -16.12 -5.08
N GLY A 261 -5.62 -16.11 -3.75
CA GLY A 261 -5.50 -17.33 -2.93
C GLY A 261 -6.52 -18.41 -3.28
N ASP A 262 -7.76 -18.01 -3.56
CA ASP A 262 -8.86 -18.93 -3.87
C ASP A 262 -8.76 -19.51 -5.30
N TYR A 263 -8.12 -18.79 -6.20
CA TYR A 263 -7.98 -19.14 -7.61
C TYR A 263 -6.67 -19.82 -7.95
N ARG A 264 -5.63 -19.61 -7.14
CA ARG A 264 -4.25 -19.98 -7.48
C ARG A 264 -4.09 -21.43 -7.91
N ALA A 265 -4.53 -22.37 -7.09
CA ALA A 265 -4.35 -23.79 -7.37
C ALA A 265 -5.11 -24.24 -8.62
N ALA A 266 -6.36 -23.75 -8.80
CA ALA A 266 -7.18 -24.07 -9.95
C ALA A 266 -6.61 -23.45 -11.23
N LEU A 267 -6.10 -22.22 -11.17
CA LEU A 267 -5.51 -21.54 -12.32
C LEU A 267 -4.18 -22.18 -12.74
N GLU A 268 -3.28 -22.50 -11.80
CA GLU A 268 -2.02 -23.20 -12.08
C GLU A 268 -2.27 -24.56 -12.72
N GLU A 269 -3.28 -25.31 -12.26
CA GLU A 269 -3.66 -26.59 -12.85
C GLU A 269 -4.25 -26.43 -14.25
N ALA A 270 -5.16 -25.48 -14.45
CA ALA A 270 -5.78 -25.20 -15.74
C ALA A 270 -4.74 -24.76 -16.79
N CYS A 271 -3.83 -23.87 -16.42
CA CYS A 271 -2.72 -23.43 -17.28
C CYS A 271 -1.82 -24.60 -17.67
N ARG A 272 -1.41 -25.44 -16.72
CA ARG A 272 -0.59 -26.62 -16.99
C ARG A 272 -1.26 -27.59 -17.96
N ARG A 273 -2.57 -27.86 -17.81
CA ARG A 273 -3.34 -28.70 -18.73
C ARG A 273 -3.47 -28.07 -20.12
N ALA A 274 -3.65 -26.78 -20.19
CA ALA A 274 -3.74 -26.05 -21.45
C ALA A 274 -2.40 -25.86 -22.15
N GLY A 275 -1.28 -26.14 -21.49
CA GLY A 275 0.07 -25.86 -22.02
C GLY A 275 0.39 -24.37 -22.09
N VAL A 276 -0.04 -23.63 -21.04
CA VAL A 276 0.13 -22.19 -20.84
C VAL A 276 1.20 -21.98 -19.79
#